data_775786c5731f52c337a6469111e11541
#
_entry.id   775786c5731f52c337a6469111e11541
#
_cell.length_a   1.000
_cell.length_b   1.000
_cell.length_c   1.000
_cell.angle_alpha   90.00
_cell.angle_beta   90.00
_cell.angle_gamma   90.00
#
_symmetry.space_group_name_H-M   'P 1'
#
loop_
_entity.id
_entity.type
_entity.pdbx_description
1 polymer ?
#
loop_
_entity_poly.entity_id
_entity_poly.type
_entity_poly.pdbx_seq_one_letter_code
_entity_poly.pdbx_strand_id
1 'polypeptide(L)'
;MRHIILLLLYFFFLTSPLLAQETGVLYLTKVNGKFGWFENSNDIKAWKYEGEIKNGKPNGTGVLEYNLATYYGEVKNGMLHGQGTYTYKSGRKTVGEFRKSKPWNAKKYDKNGKIEAEWVKGAKLKKFRVRALLGITSGKESTSNSSLSLIWENYGMGFNQMSFKKTTSKNNVYEMKDSSLDLSYTLELTSTIVEDWSLTAGLGYVYGGKGSISSGSSAIKYETESVSGFGLFGLLGMVWEGLEGLIGVRYYSTNYTDFNSTNTSEVLSLGKPYSISDTQLIFGLGYSF
;
A
#
# COMPACT_ATOMS: atom_id res chain seq x y z
N MET A 1 -32.84 -30.15 -58.12
CA MET A 1 -31.67 -29.23 -58.03
C MET A 1 -31.48 -28.56 -56.68
N ARG A 2 -32.53 -27.98 -56.05
CA ARG A 2 -32.37 -27.28 -54.71
C ARG A 2 -31.84 -28.18 -53.57
N HIS A 3 -32.23 -29.46 -53.53
CA HIS A 3 -31.75 -30.38 -52.47
C HIS A 3 -30.31 -30.88 -52.67
N ILE A 4 -29.84 -30.92 -53.90
CA ILE A 4 -28.45 -31.28 -54.22
C ILE A 4 -27.48 -30.18 -53.84
N ILE A 5 -27.88 -28.90 -54.01
CA ILE A 5 -27.08 -27.75 -53.60
C ILE A 5 -26.98 -27.67 -52.08
N LEU A 6 -28.06 -27.96 -51.33
CA LEU A 6 -28.08 -28.05 -49.89
C LEU A 6 -27.19 -29.17 -49.33
N LEU A 7 -27.19 -30.36 -50.01
CA LEU A 7 -26.32 -31.50 -49.66
C LEU A 7 -24.83 -31.18 -49.92
N LEU A 8 -24.51 -30.49 -51.02
CA LEU A 8 -23.16 -30.05 -51.32
C LEU A 8 -22.66 -28.99 -50.36
N LEU A 9 -23.51 -28.04 -49.93
CA LEU A 9 -23.18 -27.06 -48.89
C LEU A 9 -22.96 -27.73 -47.51
N TYR A 10 -23.77 -28.73 -47.17
CA TYR A 10 -23.61 -29.51 -45.95
C TYR A 10 -22.29 -30.32 -45.93
N PHE A 11 -21.90 -30.90 -47.09
CA PHE A 11 -20.64 -31.61 -47.25
C PHE A 11 -19.43 -30.66 -47.19
N PHE A 12 -19.56 -29.43 -47.67
CA PHE A 12 -18.51 -28.41 -47.60
C PHE A 12 -18.27 -27.91 -46.14
N PHE A 13 -19.31 -27.89 -45.30
CA PHE A 13 -19.18 -27.57 -43.86
C PHE A 13 -18.59 -28.73 -43.06
N LEU A 14 -18.74 -30.00 -43.51
CA LEU A 14 -18.16 -31.18 -42.86
C LEU A 14 -16.68 -31.41 -43.20
N THR A 15 -16.17 -30.78 -44.25
CA THR A 15 -14.74 -30.85 -44.64
C THR A 15 -13.98 -29.60 -44.27
N SER A 16 -14.39 -28.85 -43.22
CA SER A 16 -13.48 -27.89 -42.60
C SER A 16 -12.26 -28.69 -42.16
N PRO A 17 -11.05 -28.46 -42.71
CA PRO A 17 -9.88 -29.17 -42.25
C PRO A 17 -9.77 -28.85 -40.76
N LEU A 18 -9.95 -29.88 -39.93
CA LEU A 18 -9.51 -29.82 -38.54
C LEU A 18 -8.00 -29.62 -38.64
N LEU A 19 -7.55 -28.35 -38.70
CA LEU A 19 -6.14 -28.02 -38.67
C LEU A 19 -5.65 -28.56 -37.34
N ALA A 20 -5.08 -29.76 -37.38
CA ALA A 20 -4.43 -30.34 -36.23
C ALA A 20 -3.41 -29.32 -35.75
N GLN A 21 -3.64 -28.75 -34.57
CA GLN A 21 -2.74 -27.79 -33.99
C GLN A 21 -1.46 -28.53 -33.62
N GLU A 22 -0.35 -28.09 -34.17
CA GLU A 22 0.95 -28.70 -33.90
C GLU A 22 1.26 -28.56 -32.42
N THR A 23 1.63 -29.64 -31.77
CA THR A 23 2.10 -29.63 -30.37
C THR A 23 3.56 -30.06 -30.33
N GLY A 24 4.34 -29.46 -29.39
CA GLY A 24 5.75 -29.80 -29.29
C GLY A 24 6.43 -29.09 -28.13
N VAL A 25 7.75 -29.17 -28.11
CA VAL A 25 8.61 -28.55 -27.14
C VAL A 25 9.47 -27.50 -27.81
N LEU A 26 9.48 -26.29 -27.25
CA LEU A 26 10.32 -25.17 -27.68
C LEU A 26 11.10 -24.59 -26.50
N TYR A 27 12.28 -24.07 -26.80
CA TYR A 27 13.16 -23.43 -25.83
C TYR A 27 13.40 -21.98 -26.21
N LEU A 28 13.18 -21.06 -25.27
CA LEU A 28 13.54 -19.66 -25.44
C LEU A 28 15.00 -19.47 -25.08
N THR A 29 15.82 -19.31 -26.09
CA THR A 29 17.28 -19.28 -25.97
C THR A 29 17.93 -18.43 -27.05
N LYS A 30 19.25 -18.32 -27.03
CA LYS A 30 20.05 -17.64 -28.03
C LYS A 30 20.81 -18.66 -28.90
N VAL A 31 20.48 -18.72 -30.20
CA VAL A 31 21.17 -19.57 -31.16
C VAL A 31 21.77 -18.69 -32.25
N ASN A 32 23.07 -18.87 -32.55
CA ASN A 32 23.79 -18.09 -33.57
C ASN A 32 23.61 -16.56 -33.42
N GLY A 33 23.62 -16.07 -32.18
CA GLY A 33 23.48 -14.65 -31.88
C GLY A 33 22.04 -14.13 -31.88
N LYS A 34 21.05 -14.91 -32.33
CA LYS A 34 19.62 -14.53 -32.37
C LYS A 34 18.89 -15.13 -31.18
N PHE A 35 18.12 -14.29 -30.45
CA PHE A 35 17.25 -14.71 -29.37
C PHE A 35 15.86 -15.08 -29.92
N GLY A 36 15.34 -16.26 -29.54
CA GLY A 36 14.06 -16.74 -30.06
C GLY A 36 13.66 -18.10 -29.51
N TRP A 37 12.58 -18.64 -30.07
CA TRP A 37 12.08 -19.99 -29.78
C TRP A 37 12.70 -20.98 -30.73
N PHE A 38 13.28 -22.08 -30.21
CA PHE A 38 13.94 -23.13 -30.97
C PHE A 38 13.57 -24.49 -30.41
N GLU A 39 13.55 -25.52 -31.26
CA GLU A 39 13.24 -26.90 -30.87
C GLU A 39 14.31 -27.54 -29.96
N ASN A 40 15.53 -27.03 -30.02
CA ASN A 40 16.65 -27.56 -29.23
C ASN A 40 17.40 -26.42 -28.52
N SER A 41 17.89 -26.71 -27.33
CA SER A 41 18.76 -25.81 -26.57
C SER A 41 19.83 -26.59 -25.83
N ASN A 42 21.07 -26.11 -25.89
CA ASN A 42 22.17 -26.57 -25.05
C ASN A 42 22.28 -25.76 -23.76
N ASP A 43 21.44 -24.73 -23.59
CA ASP A 43 21.42 -23.88 -22.41
C ASP A 43 20.47 -24.43 -21.34
N ILE A 44 21.02 -24.94 -20.25
CA ILE A 44 20.28 -25.48 -19.11
C ILE A 44 19.39 -24.44 -18.40
N LYS A 45 19.59 -23.15 -18.71
CA LYS A 45 18.77 -22.04 -18.17
C LYS A 45 17.73 -21.55 -19.17
N ALA A 46 17.65 -22.16 -20.35
CA ALA A 46 16.62 -21.82 -21.33
C ALA A 46 15.22 -22.05 -20.74
N TRP A 47 14.30 -21.15 -21.04
CA TRP A 47 12.90 -21.38 -20.68
C TRP A 47 12.31 -22.43 -21.59
N LYS A 48 11.66 -23.43 -21.03
CA LYS A 48 11.05 -24.53 -21.79
C LYS A 48 9.55 -24.28 -21.96
N TYR A 49 9.04 -24.42 -23.16
CA TYR A 49 7.61 -24.48 -23.46
C TYR A 49 7.24 -25.88 -23.95
N GLU A 50 6.11 -26.37 -23.49
CA GLU A 50 5.50 -27.61 -23.96
C GLU A 50 4.01 -27.39 -24.19
N GLY A 51 3.54 -27.54 -25.43
CA GLY A 51 2.14 -27.28 -25.77
C GLY A 51 1.95 -26.96 -27.26
N GLU A 52 0.90 -26.22 -27.55
CA GLU A 52 0.48 -25.89 -28.90
C GLU A 52 1.40 -24.86 -29.56
N ILE A 53 1.79 -25.14 -30.80
CA ILE A 53 2.75 -24.33 -31.57
C ILE A 53 2.09 -23.85 -32.86
N LYS A 54 2.42 -22.64 -33.26
CA LYS A 54 2.06 -22.06 -34.55
C LYS A 54 3.19 -21.21 -35.09
N ASN A 55 3.61 -21.50 -36.34
CA ASN A 55 4.70 -20.76 -36.99
C ASN A 55 5.99 -20.73 -36.13
N GLY A 56 6.39 -21.88 -35.56
CA GLY A 56 7.58 -22.01 -34.74
C GLY A 56 7.57 -21.21 -33.41
N LYS A 57 6.39 -20.86 -32.91
CA LYS A 57 6.23 -20.15 -31.64
C LYS A 57 5.14 -20.74 -30.77
N PRO A 58 5.26 -20.68 -29.42
CA PRO A 58 4.17 -21.00 -28.50
C PRO A 58 2.88 -20.27 -28.91
N ASN A 59 1.78 -20.98 -29.13
CA ASN A 59 0.52 -20.35 -29.52
C ASN A 59 -0.65 -21.33 -29.33
N GLY A 60 -1.47 -21.10 -28.33
CA GLY A 60 -2.53 -21.96 -27.83
C GLY A 60 -2.30 -22.28 -26.36
N THR A 61 -2.68 -23.48 -25.91
CA THR A 61 -2.52 -23.89 -24.51
C THR A 61 -1.21 -24.66 -24.29
N GLY A 62 -0.53 -24.41 -23.21
CA GLY A 62 0.71 -25.11 -22.87
C GLY A 62 1.25 -24.77 -21.50
N VAL A 63 2.43 -25.33 -21.24
CA VAL A 63 3.22 -25.12 -20.02
C VAL A 63 4.49 -24.38 -20.37
N LEU A 64 4.80 -23.32 -19.64
CA LEU A 64 6.07 -22.58 -19.69
C LEU A 64 6.80 -22.77 -18.38
N GLU A 65 7.99 -23.36 -18.45
CA GLU A 65 8.88 -23.53 -17.31
C GLU A 65 9.95 -22.45 -17.31
N TYR A 66 9.98 -21.66 -16.24
CA TYR A 66 10.99 -20.66 -15.94
C TYR A 66 11.89 -21.15 -14.79
N ASN A 67 13.03 -20.53 -14.62
CA ASN A 67 13.96 -20.90 -13.52
C ASN A 67 13.31 -20.86 -12.13
N LEU A 68 12.38 -19.92 -11.87
CA LEU A 68 11.76 -19.65 -10.55
C LEU A 68 10.24 -19.77 -10.56
N ALA A 69 9.64 -20.21 -11.67
CA ALA A 69 8.20 -20.29 -11.80
C ALA A 69 7.77 -21.22 -12.94
N THR A 70 6.50 -21.59 -12.93
CA THR A 70 5.85 -22.34 -14.02
C THR A 70 4.55 -21.62 -14.38
N TYR A 71 4.26 -21.49 -15.65
CA TYR A 71 2.97 -21.03 -16.15
C TYR A 71 2.26 -22.17 -16.87
N TYR A 72 0.98 -22.33 -16.58
CA TYR A 72 0.06 -23.19 -17.30
C TYR A 72 -1.11 -22.35 -17.80
N GLY A 73 -1.38 -22.37 -19.10
CA GLY A 73 -2.49 -21.61 -19.68
C GLY A 73 -2.29 -21.25 -21.15
N GLU A 74 -3.07 -20.26 -21.60
CA GLU A 74 -3.05 -19.80 -22.97
C GLU A 74 -1.82 -18.93 -23.26
N VAL A 75 -1.22 -19.15 -24.41
CA VAL A 75 -0.07 -18.42 -24.94
C VAL A 75 -0.38 -17.95 -26.35
N LYS A 76 0.03 -16.75 -26.71
CA LYS A 76 -0.13 -16.19 -28.06
C LYS A 76 1.17 -15.56 -28.52
N ASN A 77 1.71 -16.09 -29.63
CA ASN A 77 2.99 -15.63 -30.22
C ASN A 77 4.14 -15.59 -29.20
N GLY A 78 4.23 -16.60 -28.33
CA GLY A 78 5.26 -16.71 -27.28
C GLY A 78 5.04 -15.83 -26.05
N MET A 79 3.89 -15.17 -25.90
CA MET A 79 3.54 -14.35 -24.75
C MET A 79 2.34 -14.95 -24.00
N LEU A 80 2.35 -14.90 -22.66
CA LEU A 80 1.20 -15.29 -21.85
C LEU A 80 -0.02 -14.48 -22.29
N HIS A 81 -1.13 -15.17 -22.53
CA HIS A 81 -2.37 -14.59 -23.02
C HIS A 81 -3.55 -15.39 -22.48
N GLY A 82 -4.80 -14.83 -22.54
CA GLY A 82 -5.98 -15.55 -22.09
C GLY A 82 -5.90 -16.03 -20.65
N GLN A 83 -6.58 -17.14 -20.35
CA GLN A 83 -6.63 -17.70 -19.00
C GLN A 83 -5.38 -18.51 -18.68
N GLY A 84 -4.89 -18.36 -17.43
CA GLY A 84 -3.74 -19.13 -17.00
C GLY A 84 -3.43 -19.00 -15.52
N THR A 85 -2.49 -19.83 -15.10
CA THR A 85 -1.95 -19.86 -13.73
C THR A 85 -0.44 -19.76 -13.79
N TYR A 86 0.11 -18.72 -13.18
CA TYR A 86 1.53 -18.52 -13.01
C TYR A 86 1.92 -18.88 -11.56
N THR A 87 2.67 -19.96 -11.38
CA THR A 87 3.05 -20.48 -10.06
C THR A 87 4.53 -20.26 -9.80
N TYR A 88 4.86 -19.56 -8.74
CA TYR A 88 6.23 -19.34 -8.28
C TYR A 88 6.73 -20.52 -7.43
N LYS A 89 8.03 -20.80 -7.44
CA LYS A 89 8.63 -21.82 -6.55
C LYS A 89 8.43 -21.54 -5.06
N SER A 90 8.16 -20.29 -4.69
CA SER A 90 7.79 -19.90 -3.33
C SER A 90 6.39 -20.35 -2.88
N GLY A 91 5.60 -20.98 -3.77
CA GLY A 91 4.21 -21.38 -3.53
C GLY A 91 3.17 -20.29 -3.81
N ARG A 92 3.59 -19.07 -4.11
CA ARG A 92 2.71 -17.99 -4.58
C ARG A 92 2.18 -18.33 -5.97
N LYS A 93 1.00 -17.85 -6.31
CA LYS A 93 0.43 -18.04 -7.65
C LYS A 93 -0.37 -16.83 -8.12
N THR A 94 -0.37 -16.57 -9.43
CA THR A 94 -1.23 -15.59 -10.08
C THR A 94 -2.17 -16.34 -11.02
N VAL A 95 -3.48 -16.18 -10.83
CA VAL A 95 -4.53 -16.89 -11.56
C VAL A 95 -5.45 -15.90 -12.24
N GLY A 96 -5.79 -16.13 -13.49
CA GLY A 96 -6.75 -15.32 -14.25
C GLY A 96 -6.29 -15.01 -15.66
N GLU A 97 -6.82 -13.91 -16.21
CA GLU A 97 -6.52 -13.48 -17.57
C GLU A 97 -5.19 -12.75 -17.66
N PHE A 98 -4.41 -13.09 -18.67
CA PHE A 98 -3.16 -12.43 -19.02
C PHE A 98 -3.27 -11.79 -20.41
N ARG A 99 -2.59 -10.66 -20.63
CA ARG A 99 -2.43 -10.03 -21.94
C ARG A 99 -0.99 -9.54 -22.13
N LYS A 100 -0.33 -10.00 -23.20
CA LYS A 100 1.08 -9.64 -23.49
C LYS A 100 2.00 -9.86 -22.29
N SER A 101 1.89 -11.05 -21.67
CA SER A 101 2.64 -11.49 -20.49
C SER A 101 2.42 -10.66 -19.21
N LYS A 102 1.36 -9.84 -19.13
CA LYS A 102 0.99 -9.08 -17.93
C LYS A 102 -0.37 -9.56 -17.41
N PRO A 103 -0.59 -9.62 -16.09
CA PRO A 103 -1.92 -9.84 -15.53
C PRO A 103 -2.91 -8.80 -16.05
N TRP A 104 -4.11 -9.23 -16.46
CA TRP A 104 -5.16 -8.34 -16.97
C TRP A 104 -6.39 -8.32 -16.07
N ASN A 105 -7.07 -9.46 -15.90
CA ASN A 105 -8.08 -9.70 -14.89
C ASN A 105 -7.61 -10.92 -14.10
N ALA A 106 -6.84 -10.72 -13.05
CA ALA A 106 -6.14 -11.79 -12.35
C ALA A 106 -5.96 -11.47 -10.87
N LYS A 107 -5.82 -12.52 -10.06
CA LYS A 107 -5.52 -12.43 -8.64
C LYS A 107 -4.22 -13.14 -8.33
N LYS A 108 -3.39 -12.50 -7.50
CA LYS A 108 -2.18 -13.10 -6.95
C LYS A 108 -2.45 -13.56 -5.53
N TYR A 109 -2.08 -14.79 -5.26
CA TYR A 109 -2.24 -15.44 -3.96
C TYR A 109 -0.87 -15.71 -3.34
N ASP A 110 -0.78 -15.62 -2.03
CA ASP A 110 0.34 -16.14 -1.26
C ASP A 110 0.33 -17.67 -1.21
N LYS A 111 1.33 -18.27 -0.53
CA LYS A 111 1.42 -19.74 -0.34
C LYS A 111 0.26 -20.33 0.47
N ASN A 112 -0.45 -19.53 1.26
CA ASN A 112 -1.58 -19.94 2.10
C ASN A 112 -2.94 -19.70 1.42
N GLY A 113 -2.96 -19.15 0.19
CA GLY A 113 -4.17 -18.88 -0.56
C GLY A 113 -4.79 -17.49 -0.30
N LYS A 114 -4.14 -16.62 0.49
CA LYS A 114 -4.57 -15.24 0.72
C LYS A 114 -4.28 -14.37 -0.51
N ILE A 115 -5.19 -13.46 -0.85
CA ILE A 115 -5.01 -12.53 -1.98
C ILE A 115 -3.98 -11.45 -1.60
N GLU A 116 -2.86 -11.41 -2.32
CA GLU A 116 -1.83 -10.37 -2.22
C GLU A 116 -2.06 -9.20 -3.17
N ALA A 117 -2.62 -9.46 -4.35
CA ALA A 117 -2.88 -8.45 -5.35
C ALA A 117 -4.00 -8.89 -6.30
N GLU A 118 -4.73 -7.92 -6.83
CA GLU A 118 -5.76 -8.12 -7.85
C GLU A 118 -5.58 -7.11 -8.98
N TRP A 119 -5.80 -7.54 -10.22
CA TRP A 119 -5.77 -6.69 -11.40
C TRP A 119 -7.14 -6.72 -12.07
N VAL A 120 -7.63 -5.54 -12.46
CA VAL A 120 -8.84 -5.34 -13.25
C VAL A 120 -8.48 -4.51 -14.47
N LYS A 121 -8.68 -5.07 -15.66
CA LYS A 121 -8.30 -4.45 -16.95
C LYS A 121 -6.84 -3.99 -16.99
N GLY A 122 -5.93 -4.77 -16.37
CA GLY A 122 -4.50 -4.50 -16.33
C GLY A 122 -4.04 -3.51 -15.26
N ALA A 123 -4.96 -2.83 -14.59
CA ALA A 123 -4.65 -1.98 -13.45
C ALA A 123 -4.64 -2.81 -12.16
N LYS A 124 -3.55 -2.73 -11.38
CA LYS A 124 -3.50 -3.34 -10.04
C LYS A 124 -4.44 -2.57 -9.12
N LEU A 125 -5.35 -3.26 -8.44
CA LEU A 125 -6.20 -2.66 -7.43
C LEU A 125 -5.34 -2.17 -6.26
N LYS A 126 -5.64 -0.96 -5.84
CA LYS A 126 -4.89 -0.25 -4.81
C LYS A 126 -5.44 -0.60 -3.44
N LYS A 127 -4.55 -0.91 -2.50
CA LYS A 127 -4.95 -1.15 -1.11
C LYS A 127 -5.31 0.17 -0.44
N PHE A 128 -6.37 0.13 0.34
CA PHE A 128 -6.81 1.23 1.19
C PHE A 128 -6.69 0.80 2.65
N ARG A 129 -6.16 1.67 3.52
CA ARG A 129 -6.03 1.42 4.96
C ARG A 129 -6.59 2.58 5.77
N VAL A 130 -7.15 2.24 6.91
CA VAL A 130 -7.53 3.20 7.96
C VAL A 130 -6.69 2.90 9.18
N ARG A 131 -6.10 3.91 9.80
CA ARG A 131 -5.31 3.79 11.04
C ARG A 131 -5.81 4.75 12.10
N ALA A 132 -5.94 4.25 13.32
CA ALA A 132 -6.16 5.06 14.51
C ALA A 132 -4.93 4.93 15.42
N LEU A 133 -4.37 6.06 15.84
CA LEU A 133 -3.17 6.12 16.66
C LEU A 133 -3.45 6.88 17.96
N LEU A 134 -2.80 6.44 19.02
CA LEU A 134 -2.74 7.10 20.30
C LEU A 134 -1.29 7.33 20.69
N GLY A 135 -0.96 8.53 21.12
CA GLY A 135 0.37 8.87 21.62
C GLY A 135 0.31 9.35 23.05
N ILE A 136 1.30 8.95 23.81
CA ILE A 136 1.48 9.34 25.20
C ILE A 136 2.92 9.71 25.46
N THR A 137 3.15 10.69 26.36
CA THR A 137 4.46 10.93 26.96
C THR A 137 4.45 10.49 28.41
N SER A 138 5.59 9.99 28.89
CA SER A 138 5.80 9.73 30.29
C SER A 138 6.65 10.86 30.90
N GLY A 139 6.09 11.62 31.86
CA GLY A 139 6.82 12.68 32.52
C GLY A 139 5.96 13.49 33.50
N LYS A 140 6.51 14.58 34.06
CA LYS A 140 5.77 15.53 34.91
C LYS A 140 4.73 16.33 34.14
N GLU A 141 4.79 16.32 32.82
CA GLU A 141 3.89 16.99 31.88
C GLU A 141 3.14 15.91 31.15
N SER A 142 1.82 15.92 31.20
CA SER A 142 1.02 14.95 30.47
C SER A 142 0.66 15.50 29.10
N THR A 143 1.17 14.86 28.05
CA THR A 143 0.69 15.08 26.69
C THR A 143 0.06 13.80 26.17
N SER A 144 -1.01 13.99 25.46
CA SER A 144 -1.67 12.91 24.72
C SER A 144 -1.97 13.36 23.32
N ASN A 145 -1.93 12.44 22.38
CA ASN A 145 -2.44 12.70 21.06
C ASN A 145 -3.35 11.55 20.59
N SER A 146 -4.24 11.88 19.69
CA SER A 146 -5.04 10.92 18.95
C SER A 146 -5.05 11.29 17.49
N SER A 147 -4.89 10.31 16.60
CA SER A 147 -4.98 10.57 15.17
C SER A 147 -5.76 9.50 14.44
N LEU A 148 -6.41 9.92 13.36
CA LEU A 148 -7.06 9.06 12.39
C LEU A 148 -6.45 9.36 11.03
N SER A 149 -6.01 8.33 10.31
CA SER A 149 -5.42 8.48 8.99
C SER A 149 -5.99 7.49 7.98
N LEU A 150 -6.07 7.96 6.74
CA LEU A 150 -6.43 7.20 5.57
C LEU A 150 -5.18 7.04 4.71
N ILE A 151 -4.85 5.81 4.34
CA ILE A 151 -3.71 5.50 3.49
C ILE A 151 -4.22 4.87 2.21
N TRP A 152 -3.82 5.44 1.09
CA TRP A 152 -4.10 4.93 -0.25
C TRP A 152 -2.78 4.52 -0.92
N GLU A 153 -2.62 3.22 -1.15
CA GLU A 153 -1.33 2.60 -1.51
C GLU A 153 -0.27 2.88 -0.44
N ASN A 154 0.65 3.79 -0.77
CA ASN A 154 1.78 4.18 0.07
C ASN A 154 1.61 5.57 0.70
N TYR A 155 0.65 6.37 0.22
CA TYR A 155 0.47 7.76 0.67
C TYR A 155 -0.66 7.84 1.69
N GLY A 156 -0.41 8.50 2.80
CA GLY A 156 -1.38 8.69 3.87
C GLY A 156 -1.65 10.16 4.14
N MET A 157 -2.90 10.42 4.50
CA MET A 157 -3.36 11.70 5.04
C MET A 157 -4.11 11.42 6.33
N GLY A 158 -3.83 12.20 7.37
CA GLY A 158 -4.45 12.01 8.68
C GLY A 158 -4.69 13.32 9.41
N PHE A 159 -5.63 13.26 10.34
CA PHE A 159 -5.88 14.32 11.30
C PHE A 159 -5.38 13.87 12.65
N ASN A 160 -4.63 14.75 13.32
CA ASN A 160 -4.11 14.52 14.64
C ASN A 160 -4.57 15.64 15.58
N GLN A 161 -4.91 15.24 16.80
CA GLN A 161 -5.29 16.15 17.88
C GLN A 161 -4.34 15.91 19.05
N MET A 162 -3.69 16.97 19.52
CA MET A 162 -2.80 16.94 20.69
C MET A 162 -3.43 17.70 21.85
N SER A 163 -3.22 17.21 23.05
CA SER A 163 -3.59 17.88 24.29
C SER A 163 -2.40 17.83 25.24
N PHE A 164 -2.11 18.99 25.82
CA PHE A 164 -1.06 19.17 26.82
C PHE A 164 -1.65 19.80 28.07
N LYS A 165 -1.28 19.29 29.24
CA LYS A 165 -1.65 19.87 30.52
C LYS A 165 -0.45 19.86 31.46
N LYS A 166 -0.18 21.00 32.08
CA LYS A 166 0.86 21.19 33.08
C LYS A 166 0.36 22.03 34.24
N THR A 167 0.62 21.57 35.44
CA THR A 167 0.38 22.35 36.67
C THR A 167 1.72 22.59 37.33
N THR A 168 2.03 23.86 37.60
CA THR A 168 3.27 24.26 38.29
C THR A 168 3.14 24.19 39.80
N SER A 169 4.26 24.26 40.52
CA SER A 169 4.30 24.35 42.00
C SER A 169 3.59 25.58 42.57
N LYS A 170 3.38 26.62 41.75
CA LYS A 170 2.60 27.82 42.10
C LYS A 170 1.13 27.71 41.69
N ASN A 171 0.65 26.49 41.39
CA ASN A 171 -0.70 26.18 40.92
C ASN A 171 -1.13 26.91 39.63
N ASN A 172 -0.17 27.36 38.81
CA ASN A 172 -0.51 27.82 37.47
C ASN A 172 -0.81 26.63 36.58
N VAL A 173 -1.94 26.67 35.87
CA VAL A 173 -2.40 25.61 34.99
C VAL A 173 -2.24 26.07 33.53
N TYR A 174 -1.54 25.28 32.77
CA TYR A 174 -1.36 25.44 31.33
C TYR A 174 -2.14 24.33 30.65
N GLU A 175 -3.10 24.68 29.81
CA GLU A 175 -3.86 23.74 28.99
C GLU A 175 -3.75 24.16 27.53
N MET A 176 -3.16 23.32 26.71
CA MET A 176 -2.96 23.55 25.29
C MET A 176 -3.56 22.41 24.48
N LYS A 177 -4.20 22.76 23.40
CA LYS A 177 -4.74 21.80 22.42
C LYS A 177 -4.42 22.31 21.03
N ASP A 178 -3.97 21.42 20.18
CA ASP A 178 -3.80 21.73 18.77
C ASP A 178 -4.29 20.62 17.87
N SER A 179 -4.46 20.96 16.60
CA SER A 179 -4.87 20.06 15.55
C SER A 179 -3.87 20.17 14.41
N SER A 180 -3.41 19.04 13.91
CA SER A 180 -2.51 18.96 12.77
C SER A 180 -3.05 18.10 11.66
N LEU A 181 -2.64 18.42 10.43
CA LEU A 181 -2.79 17.59 9.25
C LEU A 181 -1.48 16.82 9.06
N ASP A 182 -1.59 15.51 9.02
CA ASP A 182 -0.45 14.61 8.82
C ASP A 182 -0.41 14.11 7.38
N LEU A 183 0.77 14.17 6.76
CA LEU A 183 1.06 13.51 5.48
C LEU A 183 2.09 12.43 5.72
N SER A 184 1.91 11.25 5.15
CA SER A 184 2.79 10.12 5.39
C SER A 184 3.05 9.29 4.15
N TYR A 185 4.17 8.57 4.19
CA TYR A 185 4.53 7.56 3.21
C TYR A 185 4.83 6.23 3.92
N THR A 186 4.21 5.16 3.45
CA THR A 186 4.34 3.82 4.00
C THR A 186 5.06 2.91 3.01
N LEU A 187 6.16 2.28 3.44
CA LEU A 187 6.84 1.21 2.72
C LEU A 187 6.34 -0.14 3.23
N GLU A 188 5.97 -1.02 2.34
CA GLU A 188 5.72 -2.43 2.66
C GLU A 188 7.05 -3.18 2.58
N LEU A 189 7.46 -3.77 3.70
CA LEU A 189 8.67 -4.58 3.76
C LEU A 189 8.30 -6.02 3.38
N THR A 190 8.47 -6.33 2.08
CA THR A 190 8.26 -7.67 1.54
C THR A 190 9.59 -8.39 1.46
N SER A 191 9.89 -9.23 2.42
CA SER A 191 11.00 -10.19 2.34
C SER A 191 10.50 -11.59 2.62
N THR A 192 11.27 -12.59 2.22
CA THR A 192 10.97 -14.00 2.53
C THR A 192 10.96 -14.33 4.03
N ILE A 193 11.46 -13.42 4.87
CA ILE A 193 11.59 -13.60 6.32
C ILE A 193 10.56 -12.72 7.05
N VAL A 194 10.15 -11.56 6.48
CA VAL A 194 9.30 -10.55 7.12
C VAL A 194 8.22 -10.12 6.13
N GLU A 195 7.21 -10.97 5.92
CA GLU A 195 6.21 -10.75 4.85
C GLU A 195 5.14 -9.71 5.18
N ASP A 196 4.93 -9.38 6.44
CA ASP A 196 3.77 -8.60 6.90
C ASP A 196 4.14 -7.34 7.69
N TRP A 197 5.30 -6.74 7.42
CA TRP A 197 5.73 -5.52 8.09
C TRP A 197 5.56 -4.29 7.22
N SER A 198 5.34 -3.14 7.85
CA SER A 198 5.29 -1.83 7.19
C SER A 198 6.16 -0.83 7.95
N LEU A 199 6.81 0.07 7.24
CA LEU A 199 7.51 1.22 7.79
C LEU A 199 6.85 2.49 7.28
N THR A 200 6.39 3.36 8.17
CA THR A 200 5.76 4.63 7.81
C THR A 200 6.58 5.79 8.35
N ALA A 201 6.79 6.79 7.53
CA ALA A 201 7.32 8.09 7.93
C ALA A 201 6.36 9.19 7.54
N GLY A 202 6.22 10.23 8.36
CA GLY A 202 5.29 11.31 8.07
C GLY A 202 5.65 12.63 8.72
N LEU A 203 5.00 13.67 8.20
CA LEU A 203 5.10 15.05 8.62
C LEU A 203 3.72 15.53 9.03
N GLY A 204 3.65 16.29 10.13
CA GLY A 204 2.44 16.98 10.59
C GLY A 204 2.60 18.49 10.49
N TYR A 205 1.57 19.17 10.03
CA TYR A 205 1.46 20.63 10.05
C TYR A 205 0.32 21.05 10.98
N VAL A 206 0.63 21.86 12.00
CA VAL A 206 -0.37 22.39 12.93
C VAL A 206 -1.09 23.55 12.25
N TYR A 207 -2.40 23.43 12.08
CA TYR A 207 -3.22 24.43 11.39
C TYR A 207 -4.15 25.20 12.32
N GLY A 208 -4.25 24.82 13.60
CA GLY A 208 -5.07 25.50 14.59
C GLY A 208 -5.02 24.86 15.95
N GLY A 209 -5.52 25.56 16.94
CA GLY A 209 -5.55 25.09 18.33
C GLY A 209 -6.02 26.17 19.28
N LYS A 210 -5.98 25.86 20.58
CA LYS A 210 -6.30 26.77 21.65
C LYS A 210 -5.32 26.59 22.81
N GLY A 211 -4.88 27.68 23.40
CA GLY A 211 -4.07 27.67 24.62
C GLY A 211 -4.72 28.46 25.73
N SER A 212 -4.63 27.97 26.97
CA SER A 212 -5.02 28.76 28.14
C SER A 212 -3.99 28.62 29.24
N ILE A 213 -3.76 29.74 29.94
CA ILE A 213 -2.90 29.83 31.10
C ILE A 213 -3.71 30.49 32.21
N SER A 214 -3.93 29.78 33.31
CA SER A 214 -4.60 30.28 34.49
C SER A 214 -3.64 30.31 35.67
N SER A 215 -3.68 31.39 36.45
CA SER A 215 -2.89 31.52 37.66
C SER A 215 -3.64 30.95 38.87
N GLY A 216 -2.97 30.12 39.67
CA GLY A 216 -3.55 29.60 40.92
C GLY A 216 -3.79 30.61 42.00
N SER A 217 -3.19 31.82 41.89
CA SER A 217 -3.27 32.90 42.90
C SER A 217 -4.08 34.13 42.45
N SER A 218 -4.45 34.21 41.17
CA SER A 218 -5.22 35.31 40.61
C SER A 218 -6.36 34.80 39.74
N ALA A 219 -7.46 35.57 39.65
CA ALA A 219 -8.58 35.26 38.76
C ALA A 219 -8.29 35.49 37.27
N ILE A 220 -7.02 35.86 36.94
CA ILE A 220 -6.65 36.18 35.55
C ILE A 220 -6.39 34.90 34.77
N LYS A 221 -7.08 34.79 33.65
CA LYS A 221 -6.90 33.74 32.65
C LYS A 221 -6.46 34.38 31.34
N TYR A 222 -5.46 33.77 30.70
CA TYR A 222 -4.99 34.18 29.38
C TYR A 222 -5.36 33.08 28.38
N GLU A 223 -5.85 33.44 27.21
CA GLU A 223 -6.22 32.54 26.16
C GLU A 223 -5.64 32.95 24.80
N THR A 224 -5.39 31.97 23.95
CA THR A 224 -4.97 32.19 22.57
C THR A 224 -5.57 31.15 21.62
N GLU A 225 -5.78 31.56 20.36
CA GLU A 225 -6.06 30.70 19.22
C GLU A 225 -4.94 30.80 18.17
N SER A 226 -3.92 31.61 18.40
CA SER A 226 -2.74 31.72 17.54
C SER A 226 -1.76 30.59 17.81
N VAL A 227 -1.85 29.53 16.99
CA VAL A 227 -1.09 28.29 17.15
C VAL A 227 -0.42 27.92 15.84
N SER A 228 0.85 27.58 15.89
CA SER A 228 1.62 27.09 14.75
C SER A 228 2.61 26.01 15.18
N GLY A 229 2.96 25.12 14.27
CA GLY A 229 3.91 24.08 14.61
C GLY A 229 4.02 22.99 13.57
N PHE A 230 4.86 22.02 13.89
CA PHE A 230 5.06 20.85 13.06
C PHE A 230 5.28 19.60 13.89
N GLY A 231 5.11 18.44 13.24
CA GLY A 231 5.42 17.13 13.80
C GLY A 231 6.17 16.27 12.79
N LEU A 232 6.98 15.35 13.32
CA LEU A 232 7.64 14.28 12.57
C LEU A 232 7.26 12.97 13.23
N PHE A 233 6.95 11.92 12.46
CA PHE A 233 6.67 10.63 13.05
C PHE A 233 7.18 9.48 12.21
N GLY A 234 7.49 8.38 12.90
CA GLY A 234 7.83 7.10 12.32
C GLY A 234 7.06 5.99 13.00
N LEU A 235 6.51 5.05 12.20
CA LEU A 235 5.75 3.91 12.69
C LEU A 235 6.30 2.62 12.07
N LEU A 236 6.42 1.59 12.90
CA LEU A 236 6.59 0.22 12.48
C LEU A 236 5.25 -0.50 12.64
N GLY A 237 4.77 -1.15 11.58
CA GLY A 237 3.53 -1.88 11.57
C GLY A 237 3.73 -3.35 11.29
N MET A 238 2.93 -4.21 11.92
CA MET A 238 2.82 -5.62 11.62
C MET A 238 1.38 -5.92 11.20
N VAL A 239 1.21 -6.53 10.04
CA VAL A 239 -0.11 -6.83 9.45
C VAL A 239 -0.42 -8.31 9.61
N TRP A 240 -1.59 -8.62 10.13
CA TRP A 240 -2.12 -9.96 10.25
C TRP A 240 -3.59 -9.98 9.80
N GLU A 241 -3.89 -10.72 8.73
CA GLU A 241 -5.26 -10.86 8.16
C GLU A 241 -6.00 -9.51 7.92
N GLY A 242 -5.25 -8.49 7.46
CA GLY A 242 -5.80 -7.16 7.22
C GLY A 242 -5.78 -6.23 8.44
N LEU A 243 -5.70 -6.77 9.66
CA LEU A 243 -5.48 -5.99 10.87
C LEU A 243 -3.99 -5.60 10.97
N GLU A 244 -3.71 -4.35 11.31
CA GLU A 244 -2.35 -3.83 11.47
C GLU A 244 -2.15 -3.36 12.91
N GLY A 245 -1.15 -3.90 13.61
CA GLY A 245 -0.65 -3.37 14.88
C GLY A 245 0.48 -2.40 14.61
N LEU A 246 0.49 -1.24 15.26
CA LEU A 246 1.43 -0.14 15.00
C LEU A 246 2.10 0.30 16.30
N ILE A 247 3.41 0.55 16.21
CA ILE A 247 4.20 1.19 17.27
C ILE A 247 5.16 2.18 16.63
N GLY A 248 5.43 3.30 17.31
CA GLY A 248 6.37 4.27 16.78
C GLY A 248 6.61 5.45 17.70
N VAL A 249 7.19 6.47 17.11
CA VAL A 249 7.52 7.71 17.80
C VAL A 249 7.03 8.91 17.00
N ARG A 250 6.61 9.95 17.70
CA ARG A 250 6.28 11.26 17.13
C ARG A 250 7.05 12.33 17.91
N TYR A 251 7.83 13.11 17.21
CA TYR A 251 8.31 14.40 17.69
C TYR A 251 7.34 15.48 17.24
N TYR A 252 7.06 16.44 18.07
CA TYR A 252 6.28 17.63 17.73
C TYR A 252 6.90 18.89 18.34
N SER A 253 6.65 20.03 17.70
CA SER A 253 7.01 21.35 18.18
C SER A 253 5.89 22.31 17.83
N THR A 254 5.23 22.86 18.84
CA THR A 254 4.08 23.76 18.70
C THR A 254 4.33 25.05 19.48
N ASN A 255 4.02 26.17 18.85
CA ASN A 255 4.13 27.51 19.42
C ASN A 255 2.75 28.14 19.57
N TYR A 256 2.47 28.64 20.72
CA TYR A 256 1.28 29.40 21.08
C TYR A 256 1.67 30.85 21.32
N THR A 257 1.07 31.75 20.55
CA THR A 257 1.37 33.19 20.60
C THR A 257 0.12 33.98 20.94
N ASP A 258 0.24 35.30 21.09
CA ASP A 258 -0.86 36.26 21.22
C ASP A 258 -1.86 35.94 22.33
N PHE A 259 -1.35 35.60 23.51
CA PHE A 259 -2.19 35.36 24.68
C PHE A 259 -2.83 36.66 25.19
N ASN A 260 -4.16 36.68 25.23
CA ASN A 260 -4.95 37.81 25.70
C ASN A 260 -5.68 37.48 27.01
N SER A 261 -5.76 38.44 27.92
CA SER A 261 -6.50 38.31 29.18
C SER A 261 -8.01 38.26 28.91
N THR A 262 -8.71 37.32 29.55
CA THR A 262 -10.18 37.16 29.42
C THR A 262 -10.95 37.90 30.54
N ASN A 263 -10.28 38.32 31.63
CA ASN A 263 -10.94 38.76 32.88
C ASN A 263 -10.75 40.24 33.20
N THR A 264 -10.12 41.04 32.34
CA THR A 264 -9.90 42.46 32.57
C THR A 264 -10.42 43.31 31.43
N SER A 265 -10.89 44.51 31.72
CA SER A 265 -11.31 45.50 30.71
C SER A 265 -10.11 46.06 29.89
N GLU A 266 -8.88 45.78 30.31
CA GLU A 266 -7.66 46.05 29.54
C GLU A 266 -7.13 44.76 28.91
N VAL A 267 -6.84 44.78 27.63
CA VAL A 267 -6.19 43.68 26.92
C VAL A 267 -4.72 43.64 27.34
N LEU A 268 -4.45 42.85 28.36
CA LEU A 268 -3.07 42.54 28.76
C LEU A 268 -2.61 41.33 27.94
N SER A 269 -1.61 41.50 27.07
CA SER A 269 -0.98 40.40 26.36
C SER A 269 0.21 39.85 27.14
N LEU A 270 0.32 38.56 27.24
CA LEU A 270 1.57 37.89 27.63
C LEU A 270 2.53 37.99 26.43
N GLY A 271 3.41 38.95 26.43
CA GLY A 271 4.33 39.28 25.34
C GLY A 271 5.37 38.19 24.98
N LYS A 272 5.18 36.94 25.43
CA LYS A 272 6.08 35.82 25.16
C LYS A 272 5.30 34.63 24.65
N PRO A 273 5.77 33.96 23.54
CA PRO A 273 5.21 32.73 23.10
C PRO A 273 5.41 31.59 24.13
N TYR A 274 4.47 30.67 24.16
CA TYR A 274 4.64 29.41 24.90
C TYR A 274 4.89 28.30 23.92
N SER A 275 6.05 27.65 23.99
CA SER A 275 6.44 26.59 23.09
C SER A 275 6.44 25.25 23.80
N ILE A 276 5.91 24.26 23.14
CA ILE A 276 5.92 22.87 23.58
C ILE A 276 6.67 22.05 22.51
N SER A 277 7.70 21.33 22.93
CA SER A 277 8.39 20.38 22.05
C SER A 277 8.67 19.12 22.85
N ASP A 278 8.24 17.99 22.33
CA ASP A 278 8.41 16.70 23.02
C ASP A 278 8.37 15.52 22.04
N THR A 279 8.73 14.34 22.56
CA THR A 279 8.67 13.08 21.82
C THR A 279 7.70 12.14 22.50
N GLN A 280 6.75 11.63 21.74
CA GLN A 280 5.73 10.69 22.20
C GLN A 280 5.98 9.29 21.67
N LEU A 281 5.69 8.29 22.48
CA LEU A 281 5.46 6.93 22.01
C LEU A 281 4.05 6.86 21.42
N ILE A 282 3.93 6.23 20.25
CA ILE A 282 2.68 6.07 19.52
C ILE A 282 2.37 4.60 19.39
N PHE A 283 1.12 4.27 19.66
CA PHE A 283 0.54 2.94 19.44
C PHE A 283 -0.69 3.08 18.57
N GLY A 284 -0.96 2.08 17.75
CA GLY A 284 -2.14 2.15 16.92
C GLY A 284 -2.61 0.84 16.36
N LEU A 285 -3.80 0.91 15.80
CA LEU A 285 -4.41 -0.15 15.03
C LEU A 285 -4.79 0.38 13.65
N GLY A 286 -4.64 -0.48 12.66
CA GLY A 286 -5.06 -0.22 11.29
C GLY A 286 -5.85 -1.40 10.72
N TYR A 287 -6.59 -1.12 9.65
CA TYR A 287 -7.26 -2.15 8.87
C TYR A 287 -7.07 -1.87 7.38
N SER A 288 -6.72 -2.92 6.63
CA SER A 288 -6.49 -2.88 5.19
C SER A 288 -7.65 -3.56 4.45
N PHE A 289 -8.21 -2.87 3.46
CA PHE A 289 -9.28 -3.36 2.60
C PHE A 289 -8.74 -3.83 1.25
#